data_e425f9fc12eaff7656b7c188edf084dd
#
_entry.id   e425f9fc12eaff7656b7c188edf084dd
#
_cell.length_a   1.000
_cell.length_b   1.000
_cell.length_c   1.000
_cell.angle_alpha   90.00
_cell.angle_beta   90.00
_cell.angle_gamma   90.00
#
_symmetry.space_group_name_H-M   'P 1'
#
loop_
_entity.id
_entity.type
_entity.pdbx_description
1 polymer ?
#
loop_
_entity_poly.entity_id
_entity_poly.type
_entity_poly.pdbx_seq_one_letter_code
_entity_poly.pdbx_strand_id
1 'polypeptide(L)'
;ADKLLYALRDVTATVDSIPLIASSIMSKKLASGADSIVLDVKVGSGAFMKNVDSARCLAKTMVELGRLAKKPTIATLTNMEQPLGCAIGNAIEVIEAIETLKGHGPKDFTELCIDFTTEILMVAGIEKDEKVARSMVEDAIHSGKGVEKFREMISWQGGNPNVIDDYTLFAQANEIIDLD
;
A
#
# COMPACT_ATOMS: atom_id res chain seq x y z
N ALA A 1 15.65 8.36 13.71
CA ALA A 1 15.60 9.81 13.39
C ALA A 1 14.17 10.27 13.09
N ASP A 2 13.46 9.65 12.14
CA ASP A 2 12.12 10.10 11.70
C ASP A 2 11.09 10.18 12.85
N LYS A 3 11.07 9.21 13.78
CA LYS A 3 10.18 9.21 14.94
C LYS A 3 10.35 10.48 15.81
N LEU A 4 11.57 10.93 16.01
CA LEU A 4 11.85 12.13 16.80
C LEU A 4 11.47 13.42 16.04
N LEU A 5 11.75 13.46 14.74
CA LEU A 5 11.37 14.57 13.87
C LEU A 5 9.85 14.67 13.75
N TYR A 6 9.15 13.54 13.65
CA TYR A 6 7.70 13.54 13.60
C TYR A 6 7.08 14.04 14.91
N ALA A 7 7.59 13.60 16.07
CA ALA A 7 7.13 14.09 17.36
C ALA A 7 7.36 15.62 17.52
N LEU A 8 8.46 16.14 16.98
CA LEU A 8 8.71 17.59 16.96
C LEU A 8 7.69 18.33 16.09
N ARG A 9 7.31 17.76 14.94
CA ARG A 9 6.29 18.35 14.06
C ARG A 9 4.93 18.47 14.74
N ASP A 10 4.57 17.52 15.59
CA ASP A 10 3.32 17.53 16.34
C ASP A 10 3.26 18.76 17.29
N VAL A 11 4.30 18.97 18.09
CA VAL A 11 4.35 20.09 19.05
C VAL A 11 4.59 21.47 18.40
N THR A 12 5.04 21.51 17.16
CA THR A 12 5.27 22.77 16.41
C THR A 12 4.15 23.09 15.43
N ALA A 13 3.06 22.30 15.40
CA ALA A 13 1.93 22.45 14.48
C ALA A 13 2.36 22.44 13.00
N THR A 14 3.35 21.63 12.63
CA THR A 14 3.85 21.50 11.26
C THR A 14 3.58 20.13 10.63
N VAL A 15 2.66 19.34 11.21
CA VAL A 15 2.29 18.00 10.68
C VAL A 15 1.78 18.10 9.26
N ASP A 16 0.95 19.11 8.94
CA ASP A 16 0.32 19.28 7.62
C ASP A 16 1.21 19.94 6.57
N SER A 17 2.47 20.22 6.91
CA SER A 17 3.42 20.83 5.97
C SER A 17 3.79 19.86 4.85
N ILE A 18 3.34 20.12 3.62
CA ILE A 18 3.61 19.28 2.45
C ILE A 18 5.09 18.97 2.26
N PRO A 19 6.04 19.94 2.35
CA PRO A 19 7.46 19.62 2.23
C PRO A 19 7.96 18.66 3.31
N LEU A 20 7.47 18.76 4.54
CA LEU A 20 7.87 17.88 5.63
C LEU A 20 7.22 16.48 5.51
N ILE A 21 5.99 16.40 5.02
CA ILE A 21 5.34 15.13 4.69
C ILE A 21 6.13 14.42 3.60
N ALA A 22 6.40 15.10 2.50
CA ALA A 22 7.15 14.55 1.36
C ALA A 22 8.56 14.07 1.79
N SER A 23 9.28 14.88 2.57
CA SER A 23 10.60 14.53 3.08
C SER A 23 10.57 13.29 3.97
N SER A 24 9.63 13.21 4.92
CA SER A 24 9.46 12.07 5.81
C SER A 24 9.15 10.76 5.05
N ILE A 25 8.28 10.83 4.04
CA ILE A 25 7.92 9.68 3.21
C ILE A 25 9.12 9.24 2.36
N MET A 26 9.68 10.17 1.60
CA MET A 26 10.70 9.85 0.60
C MET A 26 12.04 9.45 1.23
N SER A 27 12.43 10.02 2.36
CA SER A 27 13.66 9.63 3.06
C SER A 27 13.69 8.14 3.40
N LYS A 28 12.57 7.58 3.86
CA LYS A 28 12.44 6.15 4.19
C LYS A 28 12.51 5.28 2.94
N LYS A 29 11.84 5.69 1.87
CA LYS A 29 11.83 4.94 0.61
C LYS A 29 13.18 4.96 -0.08
N LEU A 30 13.86 6.08 -0.07
CA LEU A 30 15.22 6.17 -0.60
C LEU A 30 16.23 5.38 0.24
N ALA A 31 16.08 5.40 1.58
CA ALA A 31 16.94 4.65 2.48
C ALA A 31 16.78 3.13 2.36
N SER A 32 15.62 2.63 1.91
CA SER A 32 15.40 1.19 1.69
C SER A 32 16.21 0.61 0.52
N GLY A 33 16.78 1.47 -0.34
CA GLY A 33 17.58 1.04 -1.48
C GLY A 33 16.76 0.57 -2.69
N ALA A 34 15.46 0.85 -2.74
CA ALA A 34 14.60 0.49 -3.86
C ALA A 34 15.10 1.11 -5.18
N ASP A 35 14.98 0.36 -6.28
CA ASP A 35 15.38 0.82 -7.62
C ASP A 35 14.34 1.73 -8.26
N SER A 36 13.08 1.54 -7.93
CA SER A 36 11.95 2.37 -8.35
C SER A 36 10.94 2.52 -7.22
N ILE A 37 10.08 3.54 -7.29
CA ILE A 37 9.11 3.86 -6.25
C ILE A 37 7.75 4.10 -6.87
N VAL A 38 6.73 3.42 -6.36
CA VAL A 38 5.31 3.68 -6.65
C VAL A 38 4.66 4.17 -5.36
N LEU A 39 3.92 5.28 -5.46
CA LEU A 39 3.31 5.96 -4.32
C LEU A 39 1.79 5.97 -4.47
N ASP A 40 1.09 5.49 -3.45
CA ASP A 40 -0.34 5.70 -3.28
C ASP A 40 -0.58 6.97 -2.45
N VAL A 41 -1.18 7.98 -3.06
CA VAL A 41 -1.48 9.27 -2.42
C VAL A 41 -2.99 9.35 -2.17
N LYS A 42 -3.38 9.08 -0.95
CA LYS A 42 -4.77 9.06 -0.51
C LYS A 42 -5.39 10.47 -0.48
N VAL A 43 -6.63 10.59 -0.98
CA VAL A 43 -7.42 11.83 -1.03
C VAL A 43 -8.79 11.57 -0.45
N GLY A 44 -9.24 12.40 0.47
CA GLY A 44 -10.59 12.32 1.02
C GLY A 44 -10.67 12.56 2.52
N SER A 45 -11.85 12.37 3.08
CA SER A 45 -12.12 12.62 4.50
C SER A 45 -11.28 11.78 5.45
N GLY A 46 -10.91 10.56 5.06
CA GLY A 46 -10.02 9.67 5.80
C GLY A 46 -8.52 9.95 5.62
N ALA A 47 -8.13 10.79 4.65
CA ALA A 47 -6.74 11.05 4.31
C ALA A 47 -6.18 12.33 4.96
N PHE A 48 -4.85 12.51 4.94
CA PHE A 48 -4.23 13.79 5.24
C PHE A 48 -4.61 14.86 4.20
N MET A 49 -4.59 14.48 2.92
CA MET A 49 -4.98 15.37 1.82
C MET A 49 -6.49 15.35 1.63
N LYS A 50 -7.15 16.45 2.01
CA LYS A 50 -8.61 16.56 1.98
C LYS A 50 -9.17 16.89 0.59
N ASN A 51 -8.33 17.32 -0.33
CA ASN A 51 -8.72 17.66 -1.70
C ASN A 51 -7.65 17.27 -2.71
N VAL A 52 -8.07 17.15 -3.97
CA VAL A 52 -7.23 16.68 -5.08
C VAL A 52 -6.04 17.61 -5.35
N ASP A 53 -6.20 18.92 -5.17
CA ASP A 53 -5.14 19.89 -5.46
C ASP A 53 -3.97 19.76 -4.48
N SER A 54 -4.26 19.63 -3.18
CA SER A 54 -3.26 19.36 -2.14
C SER A 54 -2.56 18.02 -2.36
N ALA A 55 -3.33 16.97 -2.68
CA ALA A 55 -2.78 15.65 -2.98
C ALA A 55 -1.87 15.67 -4.21
N ARG A 56 -2.28 16.39 -5.26
CA ARG A 56 -1.47 16.58 -6.48
C ARG A 56 -0.18 17.33 -6.18
N CYS A 57 -0.24 18.34 -5.32
CA CYS A 57 0.95 19.09 -4.88
C CYS A 57 1.92 18.16 -4.15
N LEU A 58 1.44 17.37 -3.19
CA LEU A 58 2.25 16.37 -2.48
C LEU A 58 2.84 15.33 -3.43
N ALA A 59 2.03 14.76 -4.31
CA ALA A 59 2.46 13.78 -5.31
C ALA A 59 3.58 14.32 -6.19
N LYS A 60 3.42 15.51 -6.76
CA LYS A 60 4.43 16.17 -7.59
C LYS A 60 5.73 16.41 -6.82
N THR A 61 5.64 16.85 -5.56
CA THR A 61 6.81 17.07 -4.70
C THR A 61 7.58 15.77 -4.46
N MET A 62 6.87 14.66 -4.19
CA MET A 62 7.51 13.36 -3.97
C MET A 62 8.13 12.79 -5.24
N VAL A 63 7.44 12.90 -6.38
CA VAL A 63 7.97 12.47 -7.69
C VAL A 63 9.24 13.26 -8.04
N GLU A 64 9.26 14.56 -7.78
CA GLU A 64 10.44 15.40 -8.02
C GLU A 64 11.61 15.02 -7.10
N LEU A 65 11.36 14.70 -5.83
CA LEU A 65 12.38 14.17 -4.93
C LEU A 65 12.96 12.85 -5.44
N GLY A 66 12.12 11.96 -5.95
CA GLY A 66 12.57 10.72 -6.59
C GLY A 66 13.45 10.99 -7.81
N ARG A 67 13.03 11.92 -8.68
CA ARG A 67 13.80 12.35 -9.87
C ARG A 67 15.18 12.89 -9.47
N LEU A 68 15.24 13.76 -8.48
CA LEU A 68 16.50 14.33 -7.96
C LEU A 68 17.41 13.24 -7.38
N ALA A 69 16.84 12.23 -6.75
CA ALA A 69 17.54 11.05 -6.24
C ALA A 69 17.90 10.02 -7.32
N LYS A 70 17.56 10.28 -8.59
CA LYS A 70 17.75 9.37 -9.74
C LYS A 70 17.02 8.02 -9.56
N LYS A 71 15.86 8.04 -8.91
CA LYS A 71 14.98 6.89 -8.74
C LYS A 71 13.69 7.12 -9.52
N PRO A 72 13.37 6.27 -10.51
CA PRO A 72 12.06 6.30 -11.19
C PRO A 72 10.95 6.29 -10.14
N THR A 73 10.08 7.28 -10.18
CA THR A 73 9.03 7.45 -9.16
C THR A 73 7.75 7.89 -9.83
N ILE A 74 6.67 7.17 -9.56
CA ILE A 74 5.32 7.55 -9.96
C ILE A 74 4.43 7.69 -8.72
N ALA A 75 3.35 8.45 -8.85
CA ALA A 75 2.40 8.66 -7.77
C ALA A 75 0.98 8.66 -8.34
N THR A 76 0.13 7.80 -7.80
CA THR A 76 -1.27 7.65 -8.14
C THR A 76 -2.13 8.22 -7.02
N LEU A 77 -3.12 9.04 -7.36
CA LEU A 77 -4.07 9.58 -6.41
C LEU A 77 -5.26 8.62 -6.29
N THR A 78 -5.56 8.21 -5.07
CA THR A 78 -6.66 7.27 -4.80
C THR A 78 -7.65 7.82 -3.77
N ASN A 79 -8.89 7.38 -3.88
CA ASN A 79 -9.97 7.83 -3.01
C ASN A 79 -9.87 7.24 -1.60
N MET A 80 -10.08 8.06 -0.58
CA MET A 80 -10.19 7.68 0.83
C MET A 80 -11.37 8.40 1.52
N GLU A 81 -12.51 8.51 0.82
CA GLU A 81 -13.76 8.96 1.43
C GLU A 81 -14.42 7.87 2.29
N GLN A 82 -14.05 6.63 2.05
CA GLN A 82 -14.47 5.46 2.80
C GLN A 82 -13.30 4.47 2.91
N PRO A 83 -13.34 3.52 3.85
CA PRO A 83 -12.37 2.42 3.92
C PRO A 83 -12.32 1.65 2.61
N LEU A 84 -11.13 1.16 2.25
CA LEU A 84 -10.91 0.28 1.12
C LEU A 84 -11.16 -1.17 1.56
N GLY A 85 -11.89 -1.94 0.76
CA GLY A 85 -12.31 -3.28 1.14
C GLY A 85 -13.40 -3.28 2.21
N CYS A 86 -13.54 -4.37 2.93
CA CYS A 86 -14.61 -4.61 3.91
C CYS A 86 -14.10 -4.83 5.33
N ALA A 87 -12.82 -5.20 5.49
CA ALA A 87 -12.24 -5.53 6.79
C ALA A 87 -11.52 -4.32 7.41
N ILE A 88 -11.73 -4.08 8.70
CA ILE A 88 -11.06 -3.05 9.49
C ILE A 88 -10.56 -3.68 10.79
N GLY A 89 -9.26 -3.91 10.90
CA GLY A 89 -8.62 -4.52 12.08
C GLY A 89 -7.48 -5.45 11.70
N ASN A 90 -6.50 -5.63 12.58
CA ASN A 90 -5.22 -6.27 12.24
C ASN A 90 -5.36 -7.66 11.61
N ALA A 91 -6.04 -8.59 12.30
CA ALA A 91 -6.16 -9.97 11.83
C ALA A 91 -7.08 -10.08 10.61
N ILE A 92 -8.23 -9.41 10.65
CA ILE A 92 -9.23 -9.49 9.59
C ILE A 92 -8.77 -8.83 8.28
N GLU A 93 -7.97 -7.76 8.34
CA GLU A 93 -7.35 -7.17 7.15
C GLU A 93 -6.32 -8.11 6.51
N VAL A 94 -5.56 -8.86 7.31
CA VAL A 94 -4.65 -9.89 6.77
C VAL A 94 -5.44 -11.03 6.13
N ILE A 95 -6.56 -11.45 6.73
CA ILE A 95 -7.46 -12.46 6.13
C ILE A 95 -8.01 -11.95 4.80
N GLU A 96 -8.47 -10.71 4.74
CA GLU A 96 -8.95 -10.09 3.49
C GLU A 96 -7.86 -10.04 2.42
N ALA A 97 -6.62 -9.72 2.80
CA ALA A 97 -5.48 -9.75 1.88
C ALA A 97 -5.19 -11.17 1.37
N ILE A 98 -5.27 -12.18 2.22
CA ILE A 98 -5.12 -13.60 1.83
C ILE A 98 -6.23 -14.00 0.87
N GLU A 99 -7.49 -13.68 1.18
CA GLU A 99 -8.63 -13.97 0.30
C GLU A 99 -8.52 -13.25 -1.04
N THR A 100 -8.01 -12.03 -1.06
CA THR A 100 -7.72 -11.29 -2.29
C THR A 100 -6.69 -12.00 -3.15
N LEU A 101 -5.60 -12.49 -2.55
CA LEU A 101 -4.59 -13.29 -3.25
C LEU A 101 -5.12 -14.64 -3.74
N LYS A 102 -6.17 -15.20 -3.08
CA LYS A 102 -6.89 -16.39 -3.53
C LYS A 102 -7.94 -16.10 -4.61
N GLY A 103 -8.16 -14.82 -4.97
CA GLY A 103 -9.16 -14.40 -5.96
C GLY A 103 -10.57 -14.18 -5.40
N HIS A 104 -10.74 -14.11 -4.09
CA HIS A 104 -12.03 -13.96 -3.40
C HIS A 104 -12.19 -12.61 -2.68
N GLY A 105 -11.26 -11.67 -2.89
CA GLY A 105 -11.26 -10.37 -2.22
C GLY A 105 -12.35 -9.41 -2.70
N PRO A 106 -12.60 -8.33 -1.96
CA PRO A 106 -13.47 -7.25 -2.38
C PRO A 106 -13.01 -6.65 -3.71
N LYS A 107 -13.97 -6.30 -4.56
CA LYS A 107 -13.68 -5.85 -5.93
C LYS A 107 -12.81 -4.58 -5.95
N ASP A 108 -13.15 -3.58 -5.15
CA ASP A 108 -12.44 -2.30 -5.07
C ASP A 108 -10.98 -2.50 -4.62
N PHE A 109 -10.76 -3.31 -3.59
CA PHE A 109 -9.42 -3.64 -3.08
C PHE A 109 -8.62 -4.46 -4.11
N THR A 110 -9.24 -5.47 -4.73
CA THR A 110 -8.60 -6.31 -5.74
C THR A 110 -8.15 -5.48 -6.94
N GLU A 111 -9.03 -4.63 -7.49
CA GLU A 111 -8.71 -3.76 -8.62
C GLU A 111 -7.55 -2.80 -8.29
N LEU A 112 -7.60 -2.16 -7.12
CA LEU A 112 -6.51 -1.28 -6.69
C LEU A 112 -5.17 -2.01 -6.59
N CYS A 113 -5.15 -3.22 -6.04
CA CYS A 113 -3.93 -4.04 -5.95
C CYS A 113 -3.40 -4.41 -7.34
N ILE A 114 -4.28 -4.76 -8.28
CA ILE A 114 -3.91 -5.07 -9.67
C ILE A 114 -3.33 -3.84 -10.34
N ASP A 115 -3.98 -2.68 -10.22
CA ASP A 115 -3.52 -1.42 -10.83
C ASP A 115 -2.13 -1.04 -10.32
N PHE A 116 -1.92 -1.01 -8.99
CA PHE A 116 -0.61 -0.69 -8.42
C PHE A 116 0.47 -1.69 -8.78
N THR A 117 0.15 -2.98 -8.81
CA THR A 117 1.14 -4.00 -9.20
C THR A 117 1.50 -3.88 -10.67
N THR A 118 0.54 -3.54 -11.53
CA THR A 118 0.78 -3.22 -12.94
C THR A 118 1.73 -2.04 -13.09
N GLU A 119 1.49 -0.95 -12.37
CA GLU A 119 2.37 0.22 -12.34
C GLU A 119 3.80 -0.13 -11.85
N ILE A 120 3.91 -1.01 -10.84
CA ILE A 120 5.20 -1.50 -10.34
C ILE A 120 5.96 -2.24 -11.45
N LEU A 121 5.32 -3.15 -12.18
CA LEU A 121 5.95 -3.89 -13.28
C LEU A 121 6.45 -2.94 -14.38
N MET A 122 5.67 -1.92 -14.71
CA MET A 122 6.01 -0.93 -15.73
C MET A 122 7.17 -0.03 -15.30
N VAL A 123 7.11 0.55 -14.09
CA VAL A 123 8.16 1.47 -13.61
C VAL A 123 9.48 0.75 -13.34
N ALA A 124 9.41 -0.52 -12.95
CA ALA A 124 10.59 -1.39 -12.80
C ALA A 124 11.20 -1.84 -14.14
N GLY A 125 10.53 -1.55 -15.26
CA GLY A 125 10.99 -1.92 -16.61
C GLY A 125 10.86 -3.43 -16.90
N ILE A 126 10.04 -4.16 -16.15
CA ILE A 126 9.78 -5.60 -16.36
C ILE A 126 8.91 -5.78 -17.61
N GLU A 127 7.89 -4.95 -17.76
CA GLU A 127 7.01 -4.92 -18.92
C GLU A 127 6.73 -3.44 -19.32
N LYS A 128 6.50 -3.19 -20.59
CA LYS A 128 6.24 -1.84 -21.14
C LYS A 128 4.82 -1.67 -21.64
N ASP A 129 4.15 -2.77 -21.98
CA ASP A 129 2.75 -2.76 -22.37
C ASP A 129 1.88 -2.96 -21.12
N GLU A 130 1.05 -1.97 -20.82
CA GLU A 130 0.18 -1.96 -19.64
C GLU A 130 -0.79 -3.16 -19.63
N LYS A 131 -1.33 -3.55 -20.78
CA LYS A 131 -2.27 -4.69 -20.86
C LYS A 131 -1.57 -6.02 -20.57
N VAL A 132 -0.35 -6.15 -21.06
CA VAL A 132 0.47 -7.34 -20.80
C VAL A 132 0.88 -7.37 -19.32
N ALA A 133 1.34 -6.25 -18.76
CA ALA A 133 1.67 -6.14 -17.35
C ALA A 133 0.47 -6.49 -16.46
N ARG A 134 -0.73 -5.96 -16.77
CA ARG A 134 -1.96 -6.29 -16.05
C ARG A 134 -2.29 -7.78 -16.12
N SER A 135 -2.22 -8.37 -17.30
CA SER A 135 -2.45 -9.82 -17.48
C SER A 135 -1.47 -10.67 -16.64
N MET A 136 -0.20 -10.25 -16.55
CA MET A 136 0.79 -10.93 -15.71
C MET A 136 0.39 -10.91 -14.22
N VAL A 137 -0.17 -9.80 -13.75
CA VAL A 137 -0.65 -9.66 -12.35
C VAL A 137 -1.86 -10.55 -12.10
N GLU A 138 -2.85 -10.51 -13.00
CA GLU A 138 -4.05 -11.33 -12.94
C GLU A 138 -3.71 -12.83 -12.97
N ASP A 139 -2.78 -13.24 -13.82
CA ASP A 139 -2.27 -14.61 -13.90
C ASP A 139 -1.56 -15.05 -12.62
N ALA A 140 -0.84 -14.14 -11.95
CA ALA A 140 -0.18 -14.43 -10.67
C ALA A 140 -1.19 -14.70 -9.55
N ILE A 141 -2.33 -14.00 -9.55
CA ILE A 141 -3.45 -14.25 -8.63
C ILE A 141 -4.11 -15.59 -8.98
N HIS A 142 -4.57 -15.75 -10.23
CA HIS A 142 -5.32 -16.92 -10.66
C HIS A 142 -4.53 -18.24 -10.55
N SER A 143 -3.21 -18.19 -10.73
CA SER A 143 -2.33 -19.37 -10.59
C SER A 143 -1.98 -19.73 -9.15
N GLY A 144 -2.36 -18.91 -8.15
CA GLY A 144 -2.00 -19.08 -6.74
C GLY A 144 -0.55 -18.72 -6.41
N LYS A 145 0.25 -18.25 -7.37
CA LYS A 145 1.65 -17.87 -7.13
C LYS A 145 1.77 -16.72 -6.14
N GLY A 146 0.80 -15.79 -6.12
CA GLY A 146 0.72 -14.71 -5.14
C GLY A 146 0.58 -15.24 -3.72
N VAL A 147 -0.28 -16.22 -3.51
CA VAL A 147 -0.50 -16.89 -2.21
C VAL A 147 0.79 -17.57 -1.73
N GLU A 148 1.46 -18.31 -2.61
CA GLU A 148 2.71 -19.01 -2.25
C GLU A 148 3.83 -18.02 -1.93
N LYS A 149 3.93 -16.91 -2.65
CA LYS A 149 4.90 -15.86 -2.33
C LYS A 149 4.59 -15.17 -1.00
N PHE A 150 3.33 -14.98 -0.68
CA PHE A 150 2.93 -14.44 0.62
C PHE A 150 3.25 -15.43 1.76
N ARG A 151 3.05 -16.73 1.56
CA ARG A 151 3.46 -17.80 2.48
C ARG A 151 4.95 -17.77 2.77
N GLU A 152 5.75 -17.65 1.73
CA GLU A 152 7.21 -17.52 1.82
C GLU A 152 7.60 -16.26 2.62
N MET A 153 6.98 -15.11 2.34
CA MET A 153 7.22 -13.85 3.04
C MET A 153 6.94 -13.98 4.54
N ILE A 154 5.80 -14.56 4.93
CA ILE A 154 5.46 -14.81 6.34
C ILE A 154 6.54 -15.64 7.02
N SER A 155 6.99 -16.72 6.37
CA SER A 155 8.02 -17.60 6.90
C SER A 155 9.36 -16.87 7.10
N TRP A 156 9.78 -16.06 6.13
CA TRP A 156 11.03 -15.28 6.22
C TRP A 156 10.98 -14.21 7.32
N GLN A 157 9.81 -13.70 7.61
CA GLN A 157 9.61 -12.74 8.72
C GLN A 157 9.44 -13.42 10.08
N GLY A 158 9.53 -14.75 10.16
CA GLY A 158 9.40 -15.51 11.40
C GLY A 158 7.95 -15.70 11.87
N GLY A 159 6.96 -15.45 11.00
CA GLY A 159 5.56 -15.70 11.26
C GLY A 159 5.17 -17.16 11.02
N ASN A 160 3.92 -17.50 11.36
CA ASN A 160 3.36 -18.82 11.10
C ASN A 160 2.67 -18.85 9.72
N PRO A 161 3.24 -19.51 8.68
CA PRO A 161 2.65 -19.52 7.33
C PRO A 161 1.33 -20.31 7.24
N ASN A 162 1.01 -21.14 8.23
CA ASN A 162 -0.23 -21.92 8.24
C ASN A 162 -1.49 -21.04 8.40
N VAL A 163 -1.33 -19.78 8.80
CA VAL A 163 -2.45 -18.81 8.85
C VAL A 163 -3.11 -18.60 7.49
N ILE A 164 -2.45 -18.93 6.39
CA ILE A 164 -3.02 -18.85 5.04
C ILE A 164 -4.11 -19.90 4.83
N ASP A 165 -3.96 -21.05 5.47
CA ASP A 165 -4.89 -22.20 5.31
C ASP A 165 -5.86 -22.32 6.48
N ASP A 166 -5.50 -21.81 7.66
CA ASP A 166 -6.29 -21.90 8.90
C ASP A 166 -6.35 -20.54 9.62
N TYR A 167 -7.45 -19.84 9.45
CA TYR A 167 -7.68 -18.52 10.05
C TYR A 167 -7.93 -18.58 11.57
N THR A 168 -8.17 -19.76 12.15
CA THR A 168 -8.32 -19.91 13.60
C THR A 168 -7.00 -19.67 14.35
N LEU A 169 -5.87 -19.67 13.62
CA LEU A 169 -4.54 -19.36 14.15
C LEU A 169 -4.31 -17.87 14.40
N PHE A 170 -5.17 -16.99 13.87
CA PHE A 170 -5.17 -15.58 14.25
C PHE A 170 -5.82 -15.36 15.62
N ALA A 171 -5.43 -14.26 16.26
CA ALA A 171 -6.11 -13.83 17.47
C ALA A 171 -7.61 -13.62 17.20
N GLN A 172 -8.45 -14.22 18.01
CA GLN A 172 -9.90 -14.13 17.91
C GLN A 172 -10.43 -13.06 18.87
N ALA A 173 -11.50 -12.36 18.47
CA ALA A 173 -12.22 -11.46 19.37
C ALA A 173 -12.94 -12.28 20.46
N ASN A 174 -12.87 -11.80 21.70
CA ASN A 174 -13.60 -12.43 22.84
C ASN A 174 -15.10 -12.15 22.75
N GLU A 175 -15.48 -11.02 22.18
CA GLU A 175 -16.87 -10.61 22.03
C GLU A 175 -17.08 -10.04 20.61
N ILE A 176 -18.22 -10.35 20.00
CA ILE A 176 -18.67 -9.83 18.72
C ILE A 176 -20.02 -9.18 18.95
N ILE A 177 -20.16 -7.90 18.55
CA ILE A 177 -21.39 -7.13 18.69
C ILE A 177 -21.79 -6.66 17.29
N ASP A 178 -22.99 -7.06 16.86
CA ASP A 178 -23.58 -6.56 15.64
C ASP A 178 -24.13 -5.14 15.88
N LEU A 179 -23.87 -4.25 14.95
CA LEU A 179 -24.40 -2.88 14.95
C LEU A 179 -25.41 -2.76 13.81
N ASP A 180 -26.66 -2.43 14.17
CA ASP A 180 -27.77 -2.18 13.24
C ASP A 180 -27.66 -0.79 12.60
#